data_e7836292cfb9f87ba4ab5c8ed960e00d
#
_entry.id   e7836292cfb9f87ba4ab5c8ed960e00d
#
_cell.length_a   1.000
_cell.length_b   1.000
_cell.length_c   1.000
_cell.angle_alpha   90.00
_cell.angle_beta   90.00
_cell.angle_gamma   90.00
#
_symmetry.space_group_name_H-M   'P 1'
#
loop_
_entity.id
_entity.type
_entity.pdbx_description
1 polymer ?
#
loop_
_entity_poly.entity_id
_entity_poly.type
_entity_poly.pdbx_seq_one_letter_code
_entity_poly.pdbx_strand_id
1 'polypeptide(L)'
;MTDPPATSPQIRRLRVGDLDLARRLFAVMAEVFEEPSERLSDRYLDSLLSRESFWALAALVGDEVVGGLTAHTLFMTRDESAEVFIYDVAVRQDCQRQGIGRQLVTALCAAAAKAGIGDVFVLADTTDAYALDFYRALGGGAAAVIMFTFSGGEQ
;
A
#
# COMPACT_ATOMS: atom_id res chain seq x y z
N MET A 1 32.90 17.12 8.75
CA MET A 1 31.51 17.09 9.25
C MET A 1 30.75 16.08 8.41
N THR A 2 30.53 14.93 8.96
CA THR A 2 29.71 13.91 8.32
C THR A 2 28.25 14.24 8.56
N ASP A 3 27.45 14.31 7.50
CA ASP A 3 26.02 14.42 7.65
C ASP A 3 25.52 13.27 8.52
N PRO A 4 24.55 13.53 9.41
CA PRO A 4 23.97 12.43 10.18
C PRO A 4 23.42 11.38 9.22
N PRO A 5 23.58 10.08 9.54
CA PRO A 5 23.02 9.04 8.68
C PRO A 5 21.53 9.32 8.49
N ALA A 6 21.10 9.23 7.22
CA ALA A 6 19.68 9.36 6.89
C ALA A 6 18.89 8.39 7.77
N THR A 7 17.90 8.91 8.53
CA THR A 7 17.06 8.08 9.39
C THR A 7 16.26 7.13 8.51
N SER A 8 16.46 5.82 8.68
CA SER A 8 15.66 4.81 7.98
C SER A 8 14.19 5.00 8.32
N PRO A 9 13.30 4.88 7.33
CA PRO A 9 11.87 4.99 7.62
C PRO A 9 11.40 3.85 8.52
N GLN A 10 10.48 4.16 9.40
CA GLN A 10 9.76 3.18 10.18
C GLN A 10 8.49 2.80 9.42
N ILE A 11 8.27 1.50 9.21
CA ILE A 11 7.04 0.99 8.62
C ILE A 11 6.10 0.62 9.74
N ARG A 12 4.89 1.20 9.72
CA ARG A 12 3.88 0.97 10.75
C ARG A 12 2.55 0.60 10.09
N ARG A 13 1.95 -0.49 10.54
CA ARG A 13 0.58 -0.83 10.17
C ARG A 13 -0.40 0.02 10.98
N LEU A 14 -1.35 0.65 10.29
CA LEU A 14 -2.42 1.40 10.93
C LEU A 14 -3.41 0.47 11.61
N ARG A 15 -3.92 0.91 12.75
CA ARG A 15 -4.89 0.18 13.56
C ARG A 15 -6.09 1.06 13.89
N VAL A 16 -7.11 0.48 14.48
CA VAL A 16 -8.25 1.23 15.04
C VAL A 16 -7.72 2.36 15.92
N GLY A 17 -8.22 3.56 15.72
CA GLY A 17 -7.82 4.75 16.45
C GLY A 17 -6.75 5.60 15.77
N ASP A 18 -6.06 5.09 14.76
CA ASP A 18 -5.02 5.83 14.03
C ASP A 18 -5.63 6.79 12.99
N LEU A 19 -6.64 7.58 13.39
CA LEU A 19 -7.40 8.43 12.45
C LEU A 19 -6.55 9.53 11.82
N ASP A 20 -5.76 10.21 12.64
CA ASP A 20 -4.89 11.28 12.14
C ASP A 20 -3.82 10.73 11.20
N LEU A 21 -3.19 9.63 11.58
CA LEU A 21 -2.18 8.98 10.74
C LEU A 21 -2.79 8.49 9.42
N ALA A 22 -3.99 7.92 9.46
CA ALA A 22 -4.70 7.50 8.25
C ALA A 22 -4.98 8.66 7.30
N ARG A 23 -5.44 9.79 7.83
CA ARG A 23 -5.69 10.98 7.02
C ARG A 23 -4.41 11.48 6.36
N ARG A 24 -3.32 11.55 7.13
CA ARG A 24 -2.03 11.98 6.60
C ARG A 24 -1.51 11.04 5.54
N LEU A 25 -1.62 9.74 5.77
CA LEU A 25 -1.20 8.73 4.81
C LEU A 25 -1.99 8.83 3.50
N PHE A 26 -3.31 8.86 3.59
CA PHE A 26 -4.15 8.88 2.39
C PHE A 26 -4.00 10.19 1.61
N ALA A 27 -3.75 11.30 2.30
CA ALA A 27 -3.46 12.58 1.64
C ALA A 27 -2.14 12.52 0.87
N VAL A 28 -1.09 11.93 1.45
CA VAL A 28 0.20 11.75 0.77
C VAL A 28 0.03 10.85 -0.46
N MET A 29 -0.71 9.76 -0.34
CA MET A 29 -0.95 8.86 -1.47
C MET A 29 -1.72 9.55 -2.59
N ALA A 30 -2.77 10.29 -2.28
CA ALA A 30 -3.53 11.05 -3.28
C ALA A 30 -2.65 12.09 -3.98
N GLU A 31 -1.79 12.78 -3.26
CA GLU A 31 -0.84 13.75 -3.82
C GLU A 31 0.13 13.07 -4.79
N VAL A 32 0.69 11.92 -4.40
CA VAL A 32 1.62 11.17 -5.27
C VAL A 32 0.95 10.73 -6.56
N PHE A 33 -0.31 10.30 -6.50
CA PHE A 33 -1.06 9.87 -7.68
C PHE A 33 -1.73 11.03 -8.41
N GLU A 34 -1.58 12.26 -7.92
CA GLU A 34 -2.19 13.45 -8.51
C GLU A 34 -3.72 13.30 -8.63
N GLU A 35 -4.33 12.70 -7.63
CA GLU A 35 -5.77 12.46 -7.56
C GLU A 35 -6.42 13.37 -6.53
N PRO A 36 -7.67 13.82 -6.80
CA PRO A 36 -8.40 14.57 -5.79
C PRO A 36 -8.71 13.67 -4.59
N SER A 37 -8.66 14.25 -3.40
CA SER A 37 -9.08 13.54 -2.20
C SER A 37 -10.02 14.43 -1.38
N GLU A 38 -11.01 13.80 -0.79
CA GLU A 38 -11.90 14.46 0.15
C GLU A 38 -11.53 14.07 1.58
N ARG A 39 -11.96 14.88 2.54
CA ARG A 39 -11.75 14.54 3.95
C ARG A 39 -12.67 13.40 4.35
N LEU A 40 -12.07 12.27 4.71
CA LEU A 40 -12.82 11.09 5.17
C LEU A 40 -13.32 11.32 6.61
N SER A 41 -14.56 10.90 6.87
CA SER A 41 -15.16 11.01 8.19
C SER A 41 -14.49 10.06 9.18
N ASP A 42 -14.56 10.41 10.47
CA ASP A 42 -14.10 9.52 11.54
C ASP A 42 -14.81 8.17 11.48
N ARG A 43 -16.11 8.16 11.21
CA ARG A 43 -16.91 6.95 11.10
C ARG A 43 -16.41 6.04 9.98
N TYR A 44 -16.11 6.61 8.81
CA TYR A 44 -15.58 5.83 7.68
C TYR A 44 -14.22 5.24 8.03
N LEU A 45 -13.32 6.04 8.58
CA LEU A 45 -11.98 5.59 8.97
C LEU A 45 -12.02 4.54 10.07
N ASP A 46 -12.86 4.70 11.09
CA ASP A 46 -13.04 3.68 12.13
C ASP A 46 -13.52 2.35 11.54
N SER A 47 -14.49 2.41 10.64
CA SER A 47 -15.00 1.22 9.96
C SER A 47 -13.90 0.56 9.13
N LEU A 48 -13.12 1.33 8.39
CA LEU A 48 -12.05 0.83 7.54
C LEU A 48 -10.94 0.18 8.37
N LEU A 49 -10.44 0.89 9.38
CA LEU A 49 -9.31 0.44 10.20
C LEU A 49 -9.68 -0.71 11.15
N SER A 50 -10.98 -0.92 11.41
CA SER A 50 -11.43 -2.05 12.22
C SER A 50 -11.46 -3.37 11.46
N ARG A 51 -11.32 -3.34 10.13
CA ARG A 51 -11.34 -4.55 9.31
C ARG A 51 -9.96 -5.19 9.28
N GLU A 52 -9.85 -6.41 9.79
CA GLU A 52 -8.59 -7.15 9.73
C GLU A 52 -8.16 -7.45 8.29
N SER A 53 -9.13 -7.52 7.37
CA SER A 53 -8.86 -7.73 5.94
C SER A 53 -8.34 -6.50 5.21
N PHE A 54 -8.34 -5.33 5.84
CA PHE A 54 -7.76 -4.12 5.27
C PHE A 54 -6.38 -3.85 5.86
N TRP A 55 -5.43 -3.55 4.99
CA TRP A 55 -4.06 -3.25 5.35
C TRP A 55 -3.73 -1.84 4.93
N ALA A 56 -3.22 -1.05 5.85
CA ALA A 56 -2.62 0.24 5.55
C ALA A 56 -1.30 0.32 6.28
N LEU A 57 -0.22 0.48 5.54
CA LEU A 57 1.12 0.62 6.08
C LEU A 57 1.64 2.02 5.76
N ALA A 58 2.13 2.72 6.77
CA ALA A 58 2.74 4.03 6.60
C ALA A 58 4.25 3.90 6.74
N ALA A 59 4.98 4.60 5.88
CA ALA A 59 6.41 4.82 6.05
C ALA A 59 6.62 6.19 6.68
N LEU A 60 7.27 6.21 7.84
CA LEU A 60 7.47 7.40 8.65
C LEU A 60 8.96 7.70 8.79
N VAL A 61 9.34 8.93 8.52
CA VAL A 61 10.66 9.47 8.89
C VAL A 61 10.41 10.49 9.99
N GLY A 62 10.78 10.15 11.23
CA GLY A 62 10.31 10.90 12.39
C GLY A 62 8.79 10.83 12.48
N ASP A 63 8.13 11.98 12.55
CA ASP A 63 6.67 12.10 12.58
C ASP A 63 6.07 12.32 11.18
N GLU A 64 6.89 12.34 10.14
CA GLU A 64 6.46 12.68 8.80
C GLU A 64 6.14 11.44 7.98
N VAL A 65 4.96 11.41 7.37
CA VAL A 65 4.57 10.34 6.44
C VAL A 65 5.23 10.62 5.10
N VAL A 66 6.08 9.70 4.65
CA VAL A 66 6.80 9.82 3.38
C VAL A 66 6.33 8.85 2.32
N GLY A 67 5.48 7.91 2.68
CA GLY A 67 4.89 6.95 1.76
C GLY A 67 3.98 5.98 2.47
N GLY A 68 3.39 5.09 1.69
CA GLY A 68 2.52 4.08 2.24
C GLY A 68 2.02 3.08 1.22
N LEU A 69 1.28 2.12 1.74
CA LEU A 69 0.73 1.02 0.98
C LEU A 69 -0.64 0.68 1.55
N THR A 70 -1.59 0.41 0.65
CA THR A 70 -2.88 -0.17 1.04
C THR A 70 -3.07 -1.51 0.35
N ALA A 71 -3.74 -2.42 1.04
CA ALA A 71 -3.97 -3.77 0.54
C ALA A 71 -5.23 -4.38 1.16
N HIS A 72 -5.70 -5.46 0.56
CA HIS A 72 -6.90 -6.17 1.01
C HIS A 72 -6.64 -7.67 1.03
N THR A 73 -7.11 -8.33 2.08
CA THR A 73 -7.13 -9.79 2.14
C THR A 73 -8.33 -10.30 1.35
N LEU A 74 -8.08 -11.23 0.43
CA LEU A 74 -9.11 -11.87 -0.37
C LEU A 74 -9.18 -13.33 0.04
N PHE A 75 -10.35 -13.77 0.49
CA PHE A 75 -10.56 -15.14 0.97
C PHE A 75 -10.86 -16.06 -0.21
N MET A 76 -10.17 -17.19 -0.25
CA MET A 76 -10.33 -18.20 -1.30
C MET A 76 -11.52 -19.10 -0.99
N THR A 77 -12.05 -19.72 -2.01
CA THR A 77 -13.24 -20.57 -1.87
C THR A 77 -13.02 -22.03 -2.30
N ARG A 78 -11.83 -22.35 -2.85
CA ARG A 78 -11.47 -23.73 -3.21
C ARG A 78 -10.76 -24.44 -2.07
N ASP A 79 -10.27 -23.68 -1.09
CA ASP A 79 -9.66 -24.17 0.12
C ASP A 79 -9.77 -23.08 1.21
N GLU A 80 -9.30 -23.38 2.41
CA GLU A 80 -9.34 -22.44 3.54
C GLU A 80 -8.08 -21.60 3.56
N SER A 81 -7.90 -20.78 2.54
CA SER A 81 -6.75 -19.90 2.39
C SER A 81 -7.17 -18.48 1.99
N ALA A 82 -6.19 -17.61 1.88
CA ALA A 82 -6.38 -16.23 1.44
C ALA A 82 -5.16 -15.76 0.68
N GLU A 83 -5.34 -14.70 -0.09
CA GLU A 83 -4.24 -13.95 -0.69
C GLU A 83 -4.39 -12.48 -0.36
N VAL A 84 -3.32 -11.71 -0.48
CA VAL A 84 -3.35 -10.25 -0.25
C VAL A 84 -3.17 -9.54 -1.58
N PHE A 85 -4.09 -8.63 -1.86
CA PHE A 85 -4.05 -7.76 -3.03
C PHE A 85 -3.56 -6.38 -2.62
N ILE A 86 -2.37 -5.99 -3.11
CA ILE A 86 -1.86 -4.63 -2.94
C ILE A 86 -2.64 -3.71 -3.87
N TYR A 87 -3.34 -2.74 -3.30
CA TYR A 87 -4.13 -1.79 -4.08
C TYR A 87 -3.27 -0.62 -4.56
N ASP A 88 -2.53 0.03 -3.66
CA ASP A 88 -1.67 1.15 -3.98
C ASP A 88 -0.35 1.07 -3.20
N VAL A 89 0.73 1.49 -3.84
CA VAL A 89 2.01 1.78 -3.19
C VAL A 89 2.45 3.16 -3.66
N ALA A 90 2.74 4.05 -2.73
CA ALA A 90 3.15 5.41 -3.05
C ALA A 90 4.30 5.85 -2.15
N VAL A 91 5.26 6.54 -2.73
CA VAL A 91 6.36 7.19 -2.01
C VAL A 91 6.45 8.63 -2.51
N ARG A 92 6.53 9.59 -1.59
CA ARG A 92 6.69 11.00 -1.94
C ARG A 92 7.84 11.15 -2.93
N GLN A 93 7.68 12.03 -3.93
CA GLN A 93 8.64 12.19 -5.01
C GLN A 93 10.04 12.55 -4.51
N ASP A 94 10.12 13.38 -3.47
CA ASP A 94 11.38 13.79 -2.85
C ASP A 94 12.05 12.69 -2.01
N CYS A 95 11.34 11.59 -1.75
CA CYS A 95 11.81 10.45 -0.96
C CYS A 95 11.99 9.18 -1.80
N GLN A 96 11.77 9.24 -3.11
CA GLN A 96 11.91 8.08 -3.99
C GLN A 96 13.39 7.66 -4.16
N ARG A 97 13.59 6.45 -4.63
CA ARG A 97 14.92 5.83 -4.87
C ARG A 97 15.78 5.66 -3.61
N GLN A 98 15.12 5.58 -2.44
CA GLN A 98 15.79 5.33 -1.15
C GLN A 98 15.40 3.97 -0.56
N GLY A 99 14.70 3.14 -1.32
CA GLY A 99 14.27 1.80 -0.90
C GLY A 99 13.01 1.78 -0.04
N ILE A 100 12.27 2.88 0.09
CA ILE A 100 11.06 2.97 0.93
C ILE A 100 9.94 2.08 0.37
N GLY A 101 9.70 2.13 -0.95
CA GLY A 101 8.73 1.25 -1.59
C GLY A 101 9.04 -0.23 -1.38
N ARG A 102 10.31 -0.61 -1.51
CA ARG A 102 10.77 -1.97 -1.23
C ARG A 102 10.49 -2.37 0.21
N GLN A 103 10.77 -1.49 1.17
CA GLN A 103 10.53 -1.76 2.58
C GLN A 103 9.03 -1.93 2.87
N LEU A 104 8.17 -1.14 2.25
CA LEU A 104 6.71 -1.27 2.38
C LEU A 104 6.22 -2.63 1.90
N VAL A 105 6.60 -3.03 0.69
CA VAL A 105 6.18 -4.32 0.12
C VAL A 105 6.76 -5.48 0.92
N THR A 106 8.03 -5.40 1.31
CA THR A 106 8.67 -6.44 2.12
C THR A 106 7.98 -6.59 3.48
N ALA A 107 7.65 -5.47 4.13
CA ALA A 107 6.93 -5.49 5.41
C ALA A 107 5.54 -6.12 5.27
N LEU A 108 4.82 -5.81 4.20
CA LEU A 108 3.52 -6.42 3.93
C LEU A 108 3.65 -7.94 3.73
N CYS A 109 4.58 -8.37 2.89
CA CYS A 109 4.79 -9.80 2.63
C CYS A 109 5.15 -10.56 3.90
N ALA A 110 5.99 -9.97 4.76
CA ALA A 110 6.36 -10.58 6.04
C ALA A 110 5.16 -10.67 6.98
N ALA A 111 4.33 -9.62 7.05
CA ALA A 111 3.14 -9.61 7.89
C ALA A 111 2.07 -10.60 7.38
N ALA A 112 1.90 -10.69 6.07
CA ALA A 112 1.00 -11.67 5.44
C ALA A 112 1.45 -13.10 5.75
N ALA A 113 2.73 -13.39 5.62
CA ALA A 113 3.29 -14.71 5.94
C ALA A 113 3.04 -15.08 7.41
N LYS A 114 3.20 -14.14 8.33
CA LYS A 114 2.86 -14.33 9.74
C LYS A 114 1.40 -14.67 9.97
N ALA A 115 0.50 -14.14 9.14
CA ALA A 115 -0.93 -14.45 9.19
C ALA A 115 -1.29 -15.72 8.42
N GLY A 116 -0.30 -16.47 7.91
CA GLY A 116 -0.52 -17.70 7.15
C GLY A 116 -0.87 -17.48 5.69
N ILE A 117 -0.64 -16.28 5.15
CA ILE A 117 -0.96 -15.92 3.77
C ILE A 117 0.33 -15.91 2.96
N GLY A 118 0.44 -16.82 1.98
CA GLY A 118 1.65 -16.98 1.19
C GLY A 118 1.68 -16.12 -0.07
N ASP A 119 0.52 -15.82 -0.64
CA ASP A 119 0.43 -15.14 -1.93
C ASP A 119 0.03 -13.67 -1.75
N VAL A 120 0.86 -12.80 -2.29
CA VAL A 120 0.61 -11.35 -2.37
C VAL A 120 0.74 -10.97 -3.83
N PHE A 121 -0.23 -10.23 -4.36
CA PHE A 121 -0.19 -9.80 -5.76
C PHE A 121 -0.55 -8.32 -5.88
N VAL A 122 -0.17 -7.74 -7.01
CA VAL A 122 -0.41 -6.34 -7.34
C VAL A 122 -0.67 -6.24 -8.84
N LEU A 123 -1.53 -5.31 -9.23
CA LEU A 123 -1.77 -4.98 -10.63
C LEU A 123 -0.95 -3.75 -11.00
N ALA A 124 -0.27 -3.83 -12.13
CA ALA A 124 0.46 -2.69 -12.70
C ALA A 124 0.03 -2.50 -14.15
N ASP A 125 -0.14 -1.26 -14.57
CA ASP A 125 -0.44 -0.94 -15.95
C ASP A 125 0.75 -1.34 -16.84
N THR A 126 0.47 -1.99 -17.97
CA THR A 126 1.51 -2.43 -18.91
C THR A 126 2.32 -1.28 -19.50
N THR A 127 1.80 -0.05 -19.45
CA THR A 127 2.48 1.16 -19.93
C THR A 127 3.31 1.84 -18.85
N ASP A 128 3.19 1.42 -17.60
CA ASP A 128 3.94 1.98 -16.48
C ASP A 128 5.26 1.23 -16.29
N ALA A 129 6.26 1.61 -17.09
CA ALA A 129 7.56 0.96 -17.07
C ALA A 129 8.23 1.01 -15.70
N TYR A 130 8.06 2.12 -14.98
CA TYR A 130 8.64 2.29 -13.64
C TYR A 130 8.06 1.28 -12.66
N ALA A 131 6.74 1.13 -12.63
CA ALA A 131 6.08 0.16 -11.75
C ALA A 131 6.48 -1.27 -12.11
N LEU A 132 6.52 -1.61 -13.41
CA LEU A 132 6.91 -2.95 -13.85
C LEU A 132 8.33 -3.29 -13.42
N ASP A 133 9.27 -2.36 -13.61
CA ASP A 133 10.66 -2.56 -13.19
C ASP A 133 10.77 -2.70 -11.68
N PHE A 134 10.02 -1.88 -10.94
CA PHE A 134 9.99 -1.93 -9.48
C PHE A 134 9.55 -3.30 -8.95
N TYR A 135 8.43 -3.82 -9.45
CA TYR A 135 7.93 -5.12 -8.98
C TYR A 135 8.79 -6.29 -9.43
N ARG A 136 9.37 -6.23 -10.62
CA ARG A 136 10.33 -7.25 -11.09
C ARG A 136 11.60 -7.25 -10.24
N ALA A 137 12.11 -6.08 -9.88
CA ALA A 137 13.28 -5.96 -9.02
C ALA A 137 13.04 -6.54 -7.62
N LEU A 138 11.79 -6.57 -7.16
CA LEU A 138 11.40 -7.22 -5.90
C LEU A 138 11.25 -8.73 -6.02
N GLY A 139 11.41 -9.30 -7.21
CA GLY A 139 11.27 -10.73 -7.45
C GLY A 139 9.86 -11.17 -7.88
N GLY A 140 8.98 -10.22 -8.19
CA GLY A 140 7.63 -10.54 -8.65
C GLY A 140 7.63 -11.20 -10.01
N GLY A 141 6.86 -12.27 -10.17
CA GLY A 141 6.60 -12.91 -11.45
C GLY A 141 5.39 -12.27 -12.14
N ALA A 142 5.55 -11.89 -13.40
CA ALA A 142 4.47 -11.23 -14.16
C ALA A 142 3.57 -12.24 -14.86
N ALA A 143 2.27 -11.97 -14.87
CA ALA A 143 1.27 -12.70 -15.65
C ALA A 143 0.46 -11.69 -16.46
N ALA A 144 0.15 -12.03 -17.70
CA ALA A 144 -0.68 -11.17 -18.55
C ALA A 144 -2.15 -11.39 -18.20
N VAL A 145 -2.82 -10.29 -17.82
CA VAL A 145 -4.25 -10.29 -17.51
C VAL A 145 -4.91 -9.08 -18.15
N ILE A 146 -6.22 -9.13 -18.31
CA ILE A 146 -7.02 -7.98 -18.72
C ILE A 146 -8.00 -7.69 -17.61
N MET A 147 -8.03 -6.44 -17.14
CA MET A 147 -8.99 -6.00 -16.16
C MET A 147 -10.22 -5.45 -16.86
N PHE A 148 -11.40 -6.02 -16.55
CA PHE A 148 -12.68 -5.50 -17.01
C PHE A 148 -13.36 -4.76 -15.87
N THR A 149 -13.84 -3.56 -16.15
CA THR A 149 -14.55 -2.73 -15.17
C THR A 149 -16.00 -2.59 -15.61
N PHE A 150 -16.92 -2.90 -14.71
CA PHE A 150 -18.34 -2.66 -14.91
C PHE A 150 -18.71 -1.46 -14.09
N SER A 151 -18.93 -0.32 -14.73
CA SER A 151 -19.33 0.91 -14.05
C SER A 151 -20.84 0.92 -13.87
N GLY A 152 -21.30 1.26 -12.67
CA GLY A 152 -22.71 1.45 -12.41
C GLY A 152 -23.26 2.53 -13.34
N GLY A 153 -24.13 2.14 -14.27
CA GLY A 153 -24.51 3.02 -15.36
C GLY A 153 -25.32 4.23 -14.89
N GLU A 154 -24.82 5.41 -15.18
CA GLU A 154 -25.70 6.51 -15.51
C GLU A 154 -26.26 6.23 -16.88
N GLN A 155 -27.56 6.05 -16.92
CA GLN A 155 -28.29 5.94 -18.19
C GLN A 155 -28.64 7.33 -18.71
#